data_b703d4d775a1c5ac24b17ff6fa914b19
#
_entry.id   b703d4d775a1c5ac24b17ff6fa914b19
#
_cell.length_a   1.000
_cell.length_b   1.000
_cell.length_c   1.000
_cell.angle_alpha   90.00
_cell.angle_beta   90.00
_cell.angle_gamma   90.00
#
_symmetry.space_group_name_H-M   'P 1'
#
loop_
_entity.id
_entity.type
_entity.pdbx_description
1 polymer ?
#
loop_
_entity_poly.entity_id
_entity_poly.type
_entity_poly.pdbx_seq_one_letter_code
_entity_poly.pdbx_strand_id
1 'polypeptide(L)'
;MDGIDIALIETDGEGVVRRGPGREYPYDAAFRRRIEASLETAKQITERSERPGDLLALEQDITRRHAEAVRRFLAETGERVDDIDVIGFHGQTVLHRPEQALTVQIGDGQLLADITGIKV
;
A
#
# COMPACT_ATOMS: atom_id res chain seq x y z
N MET A 1 9.08 -1.43 3.91
CA MET A 1 9.13 -0.27 4.81
C MET A 1 9.95 0.90 4.25
N ASP A 2 10.86 0.65 3.34
CA ASP A 2 11.74 1.69 2.81
C ASP A 2 11.10 2.53 1.70
N GLY A 3 10.05 2.03 1.09
CA GLY A 3 9.40 2.71 -0.01
C GLY A 3 8.25 1.90 -0.57
N ILE A 4 7.80 2.32 -1.74
CA ILE A 4 6.70 1.70 -2.48
C ILE A 4 7.27 1.03 -3.72
N ASP A 5 7.05 -0.26 -3.86
CA ASP A 5 7.39 -1.02 -5.05
C ASP A 5 6.13 -1.22 -5.89
N ILE A 6 6.24 -0.92 -7.17
CA ILE A 6 5.14 -1.12 -8.11
C ILE A 6 5.64 -1.98 -9.27
N ALA A 7 4.86 -2.98 -9.63
CA ALA A 7 5.10 -3.79 -10.80
C ALA A 7 3.82 -3.94 -11.61
N LEU A 8 3.94 -3.84 -12.92
CA LEU A 8 2.86 -4.15 -13.84
C LEU A 8 2.96 -5.61 -14.25
N ILE A 9 1.86 -6.32 -14.13
CA ILE A 9 1.77 -7.70 -14.60
C ILE A 9 0.52 -7.88 -15.46
N GLU A 10 0.59 -8.83 -16.37
CA GLU A 10 -0.54 -9.29 -17.15
C GLU A 10 -0.78 -10.75 -16.77
N THR A 11 -1.97 -11.08 -16.33
CA THR A 11 -2.27 -12.41 -15.82
C THR A 11 -3.74 -12.79 -16.11
N ASP A 12 -3.99 -14.08 -16.25
CA ASP A 12 -5.34 -14.65 -16.32
C ASP A 12 -5.87 -15.07 -14.92
N GLY A 13 -5.06 -14.81 -13.87
CA GLY A 13 -5.40 -15.20 -12.51
C GLY A 13 -5.13 -16.66 -12.16
N GLU A 14 -4.62 -17.45 -13.09
CA GLU A 14 -4.37 -18.87 -12.90
C GLU A 14 -2.91 -19.24 -13.20
N GLY A 15 -2.57 -19.50 -14.44
CA GLY A 15 -1.25 -20.01 -14.82
C GLY A 15 -0.40 -19.05 -15.65
N VAL A 16 -0.99 -18.01 -16.21
CA VAL A 16 -0.26 -17.06 -17.07
C VAL A 16 0.09 -15.81 -16.26
N VAL A 17 1.38 -15.49 -16.21
CA VAL A 17 1.88 -14.23 -15.64
C VAL A 17 2.94 -13.67 -16.58
N ARG A 18 2.69 -12.51 -17.13
CA ARG A 18 3.65 -11.74 -17.91
C ARG A 18 4.11 -10.54 -17.12
N ARG A 19 5.40 -10.38 -16.97
CA ARG A 19 6.00 -9.27 -16.24
C ARG A 19 6.19 -8.08 -17.15
N GLY A 20 5.67 -6.93 -16.72
CA GLY A 20 5.93 -5.63 -17.30
C GLY A 20 6.98 -4.86 -16.52
N PRO A 21 7.02 -3.54 -16.67
CA PRO A 21 7.96 -2.69 -15.93
C PRO A 21 7.70 -2.70 -14.43
N GLY A 22 8.75 -2.39 -13.66
CA GLY A 22 8.69 -2.19 -12.22
C GLY A 22 9.45 -0.93 -11.83
N ARG A 23 9.06 -0.33 -10.71
CA ARG A 23 9.70 0.87 -10.15
C ARG A 23 9.64 0.85 -8.64
N GLU A 24 10.62 1.50 -8.03
CA GLU A 24 10.68 1.74 -6.59
C GLU A 24 10.54 3.24 -6.33
N TYR A 25 9.74 3.61 -5.35
CA TYR A 25 9.55 4.98 -4.91
C TYR A 25 9.87 5.07 -3.42
N PRO A 26 11.12 5.44 -3.05
CA PRO A 26 11.54 5.46 -1.66
C PRO A 26 10.77 6.48 -0.83
N TYR A 27 10.52 6.15 0.43
CA TYR A 27 10.05 7.12 1.40
C TYR A 27 11.21 8.00 1.87
N ASP A 28 10.90 9.26 2.16
CA ASP A 28 11.87 10.12 2.85
C ASP A 28 12.13 9.64 4.29
N ALA A 29 13.23 10.10 4.87
CA ALA A 29 13.64 9.67 6.19
C ALA A 29 12.61 9.99 7.29
N ALA A 30 11.95 11.14 7.21
CA ALA A 30 10.93 11.53 8.18
C ALA A 30 9.72 10.59 8.14
N PHE A 31 9.29 10.21 6.93
CA PHE A 31 8.17 9.28 6.79
C PHE A 31 8.52 7.88 7.25
N ARG A 32 9.73 7.40 6.96
CA ARG A 32 10.20 6.12 7.50
C ARG A 32 10.19 6.09 9.02
N ARG A 33 10.68 7.16 9.67
CA ARG A 33 10.63 7.27 11.13
C ARG A 33 9.21 7.25 11.67
N ARG A 34 8.27 7.87 10.96
CA ARG A 34 6.86 7.85 11.34
C ARG A 34 6.29 6.43 11.28
N ILE A 35 6.63 5.66 10.25
CA ILE A 35 6.22 4.25 10.16
C ILE A 35 6.85 3.44 11.30
N GLU A 36 8.14 3.61 11.57
CA GLU A 36 8.82 2.93 12.68
C GLU A 36 8.15 3.22 14.03
N ALA A 37 7.82 4.49 14.29
CA ALA A 37 7.12 4.89 15.52
C ALA A 37 5.73 4.24 15.61
N SER A 38 5.06 4.03 14.49
CA SER A 38 3.74 3.39 14.46
C SER A 38 3.76 1.94 14.92
N LEU A 39 4.88 1.26 14.79
CA LEU A 39 5.02 -0.13 15.24
C LEU A 39 4.87 -0.25 16.75
N GLU A 40 5.38 0.71 17.50
CA GLU A 40 5.19 0.75 18.97
C GLU A 40 3.74 1.03 19.32
N THR A 41 3.12 2.01 18.67
CA THR A 41 1.70 2.33 18.88
C THR A 41 0.81 1.15 18.56
N ALA A 42 1.12 0.43 17.50
CA ALA A 42 0.32 -0.73 17.05
C ALA A 42 0.32 -1.89 18.05
N LYS A 43 1.30 -1.95 18.96
CA LYS A 43 1.33 -2.99 20.01
C LYS A 43 0.12 -2.93 20.94
N GLN A 44 -0.58 -1.80 21.00
CA GLN A 44 -1.79 -1.62 21.79
C GLN A 44 -3.03 -2.23 21.13
N ILE A 45 -2.95 -2.62 19.87
CA ILE A 45 -4.09 -3.12 19.12
C ILE A 45 -4.45 -4.52 19.60
N THR A 46 -5.74 -4.74 19.88
CA THR A 46 -6.32 -6.04 20.20
C THR A 46 -7.31 -6.51 19.14
N GLU A 47 -7.88 -5.57 18.38
CA GLU A 47 -8.78 -5.85 17.26
C GLU A 47 -8.30 -5.14 15.99
N ARG A 48 -8.44 -5.80 14.84
CA ARG A 48 -7.92 -5.31 13.55
C ARG A 48 -8.39 -3.92 13.15
N SER A 49 -9.59 -3.55 13.57
CA SER A 49 -10.19 -2.25 13.22
C SER A 49 -9.65 -1.08 14.02
N GLU A 50 -8.93 -1.34 15.11
CA GLU A 50 -8.43 -0.27 15.97
C GLU A 50 -7.31 0.53 15.29
N ARG A 51 -7.34 1.83 15.47
CA ARG A 51 -6.32 2.76 14.95
C ARG A 51 -5.89 3.73 16.04
N PRO A 52 -5.19 3.25 17.10
CA PRO A 52 -4.74 4.12 18.18
C PRO A 52 -3.71 5.14 17.70
N GLY A 53 -3.62 6.27 18.40
CA GLY A 53 -2.63 7.31 18.14
C GLY A 53 -2.72 7.87 16.72
N ASP A 54 -1.58 7.93 16.04
CA ASP A 54 -1.44 8.46 14.68
C ASP A 54 -1.79 7.46 13.58
N LEU A 55 -2.19 6.23 13.91
CA LEU A 55 -2.34 5.16 12.92
C LEU A 55 -3.39 5.46 11.84
N LEU A 56 -4.50 6.10 12.18
CA LEU A 56 -5.51 6.44 11.17
C LEU A 56 -4.98 7.49 10.17
N ALA A 57 -4.33 8.53 10.66
CA ALA A 57 -3.73 9.54 9.79
C ALA A 57 -2.61 8.94 8.94
N LEU A 58 -1.78 8.07 9.52
CA LEU A 58 -0.72 7.38 8.81
C LEU A 58 -1.27 6.45 7.72
N GLU A 59 -2.34 5.72 8.01
CA GLU A 59 -3.03 4.87 7.04
C GLU A 59 -3.46 5.67 5.80
N GLN A 60 -4.06 6.83 6.01
CA GLN A 60 -4.47 7.71 4.91
C GLN A 60 -3.28 8.26 4.14
N ASP A 61 -2.22 8.66 4.82
CA ASP A 61 -1.03 9.21 4.18
C ASP A 61 -0.26 8.14 3.39
N ILE A 62 -0.15 6.93 3.91
CA ILE A 62 0.41 5.79 3.16
C ILE A 62 -0.40 5.57 1.89
N THR A 63 -1.73 5.56 1.99
CA THR A 63 -2.61 5.35 0.85
C THR A 63 -2.45 6.43 -0.21
N ARG A 64 -2.39 7.70 0.20
CA ARG A 64 -2.17 8.81 -0.74
C ARG A 64 -0.81 8.74 -1.41
N ARG A 65 0.22 8.33 -0.70
CA ARG A 65 1.56 8.13 -1.29
C ARG A 65 1.57 6.99 -2.30
N HIS A 66 0.81 5.93 -2.05
CA HIS A 66 0.61 4.87 -3.05
C HIS A 66 -0.12 5.39 -4.29
N ALA A 67 -1.15 6.20 -4.12
CA ALA A 67 -1.85 6.82 -5.25
C ALA A 67 -0.92 7.68 -6.09
N GLU A 68 -0.08 8.49 -5.46
CA GLU A 68 0.91 9.31 -6.15
C GLU A 68 1.95 8.46 -6.88
N ALA A 69 2.42 7.39 -6.23
CA ALA A 69 3.35 6.45 -6.85
C ALA A 69 2.73 5.76 -8.08
N VAL A 70 1.46 5.37 -8.01
CA VAL A 70 0.73 4.82 -9.15
C VAL A 70 0.69 5.82 -10.31
N ARG A 71 0.35 7.07 -10.04
CA ARG A 71 0.31 8.12 -11.07
C ARG A 71 1.67 8.32 -11.74
N ARG A 72 2.72 8.39 -10.94
CA ARG A 72 4.09 8.51 -11.46
C ARG A 72 4.48 7.29 -12.30
N PHE A 73 4.18 6.12 -11.81
CA PHE A 73 4.46 4.86 -12.51
C PHE A 73 3.80 4.83 -13.89
N LEU A 74 2.52 5.16 -13.96
CA LEU A 74 1.80 5.18 -15.23
C LEU A 74 2.38 6.22 -16.20
N ALA A 75 2.72 7.40 -15.71
CA ALA A 75 3.35 8.46 -16.53
C ALA A 75 4.74 8.03 -17.03
N GLU A 76 5.57 7.45 -16.17
CA GLU A 76 6.94 7.04 -16.50
C GLU A 76 6.98 5.83 -17.45
N THR A 77 5.98 4.97 -17.41
CA THR A 77 5.92 3.76 -18.24
C THR A 77 5.05 3.92 -19.50
N GLY A 78 4.38 5.05 -19.64
CA GLY A 78 3.50 5.32 -20.78
C GLY A 78 2.17 4.57 -20.74
N GLU A 79 1.82 4.03 -19.59
CA GLU A 79 0.55 3.32 -19.41
C GLU A 79 -0.60 4.29 -19.11
N ARG A 80 -1.81 3.88 -19.47
CA ARG A 80 -3.03 4.68 -19.22
C ARG A 80 -3.84 4.06 -18.11
N VAL A 81 -4.52 4.90 -17.33
CA VAL A 81 -5.43 4.44 -16.27
C VAL A 81 -6.44 3.40 -16.80
N ASP A 82 -6.99 3.65 -17.99
CA ASP A 82 -8.00 2.78 -18.60
C ASP A 82 -7.47 1.39 -18.99
N ASP A 83 -6.15 1.24 -19.10
CA ASP A 83 -5.51 -0.02 -19.45
C ASP A 83 -5.22 -0.90 -18.22
N ILE A 84 -5.45 -0.38 -17.03
CA ILE A 84 -5.22 -1.10 -15.77
C ILE A 84 -6.57 -1.60 -15.23
N ASP A 85 -6.70 -2.91 -15.11
CA ASP A 85 -7.95 -3.52 -14.63
C ASP A 85 -8.09 -3.44 -13.12
N VAL A 86 -7.00 -3.64 -12.40
CA VAL A 86 -7.03 -3.72 -10.94
C VAL A 86 -5.66 -3.46 -10.33
N ILE A 87 -5.65 -2.86 -9.14
CA ILE A 87 -4.45 -2.72 -8.31
C ILE A 87 -4.53 -3.73 -7.17
N GLY A 88 -3.49 -4.54 -7.01
CA GLY A 88 -3.29 -5.31 -5.79
C GLY A 88 -2.57 -4.42 -4.77
N PHE A 89 -3.15 -4.24 -3.61
CA PHE A 89 -2.65 -3.35 -2.57
C PHE A 89 -2.69 -4.04 -1.21
N HIS A 90 -1.54 -4.24 -0.59
CA HIS A 90 -1.48 -4.91 0.72
C HIS A 90 -1.31 -3.94 1.90
N GLY A 91 -1.06 -2.66 1.64
CA GLY A 91 -0.81 -1.70 2.70
C GLY A 91 0.53 -1.91 3.40
N GLN A 92 0.59 -1.50 4.67
CA GLN A 92 1.76 -1.61 5.52
C GLN A 92 1.45 -2.46 6.75
N THR A 93 2.17 -3.55 6.93
CA THR A 93 2.04 -4.35 8.15
C THR A 93 2.64 -3.58 9.34
N VAL A 94 1.83 -3.38 10.37
CA VAL A 94 2.24 -2.69 11.60
C VAL A 94 2.21 -3.59 12.83
N LEU A 95 1.53 -4.73 12.74
CA LEU A 95 1.46 -5.71 13.81
C LEU A 95 1.32 -7.12 13.23
N HIS A 96 2.10 -8.04 13.77
CA HIS A 96 2.01 -9.44 13.41
C HIS A 96 2.13 -10.31 14.65
N ARG A 97 1.00 -10.86 15.10
CA ARG A 97 0.89 -11.75 16.28
C ARG A 97 0.16 -13.03 15.87
N PRO A 98 0.84 -13.96 15.21
CA PRO A 98 0.20 -15.20 14.73
C PRO A 98 -0.36 -16.07 15.87
N GLU A 99 0.25 -16.03 17.05
CA GLU A 99 -0.23 -16.76 18.24
C GLU A 99 -1.58 -16.26 18.73
N GLN A 100 -1.98 -15.05 18.36
CA GLN A 100 -3.28 -14.46 18.65
C GLN A 100 -4.17 -14.37 17.42
N ALA A 101 -3.73 -14.97 16.30
CA ALA A 101 -4.39 -14.85 15.01
C ALA A 101 -4.63 -13.37 14.59
N LEU A 102 -3.69 -12.49 14.94
CA LEU A 102 -3.81 -11.06 14.73
C LEU A 102 -2.67 -10.54 13.86
N THR A 103 -3.02 -10.10 12.66
CA THR A 103 -2.14 -9.34 11.77
C THR A 103 -2.87 -8.08 11.36
N VAL A 104 -2.21 -6.94 11.50
CA VAL A 104 -2.76 -5.64 11.11
C VAL A 104 -1.92 -5.03 10.01
N GLN A 105 -2.55 -4.85 8.87
CA GLN A 105 -2.01 -4.10 7.74
C GLN A 105 -2.86 -2.84 7.60
N ILE A 106 -2.22 -1.67 7.62
CA ILE A 106 -2.92 -0.41 7.42
C ILE A 106 -2.84 0.01 5.95
N GLY A 107 -3.94 0.52 5.45
CA GLY A 107 -4.11 0.95 4.06
C GLY A 107 -5.59 1.01 3.74
N ASP A 108 -6.00 2.04 3.02
CA ASP A 108 -7.40 2.27 2.64
C ASP A 108 -7.57 2.04 1.14
N GLY A 109 -7.97 0.81 0.78
CA GLY A 109 -8.16 0.42 -0.62
C GLY A 109 -9.25 1.22 -1.32
N GLN A 110 -10.32 1.61 -0.61
CA GLN A 110 -11.36 2.45 -1.20
C GLN A 110 -10.83 3.85 -1.53
N LEU A 111 -10.07 4.45 -0.62
CA LEU A 111 -9.44 5.74 -0.88
C LEU A 111 -8.48 5.67 -2.08
N LEU A 112 -7.69 4.60 -2.17
CA LEU A 112 -6.79 4.40 -3.30
C LEU A 112 -7.57 4.30 -4.61
N ALA A 113 -8.66 3.54 -4.63
CA ALA A 113 -9.53 3.43 -5.81
C ALA A 113 -10.15 4.79 -6.19
N ASP A 114 -10.62 5.54 -5.20
CA ASP A 114 -11.23 6.85 -5.43
C ASP A 114 -10.24 7.86 -6.02
N ILE A 115 -9.01 7.86 -5.54
CA ILE A 115 -7.97 8.78 -6.03
C ILE A 115 -7.45 8.38 -7.41
N THR A 116 -7.20 7.10 -7.63
CA THR A 116 -6.59 6.61 -8.88
C THR A 116 -7.60 6.42 -10.01
N GLY A 117 -8.86 6.18 -9.67
CA GLY A 117 -9.87 5.77 -10.64
C GLY A 117 -9.73 4.34 -11.10
N ILE A 118 -8.92 3.53 -10.41
CA ILE A 118 -8.66 2.12 -10.72
C ILE A 118 -9.21 1.26 -9.59
N LYS A 119 -9.85 0.16 -9.93
CA LYS A 119 -10.33 -0.82 -8.96
C LYS A 119 -9.16 -1.37 -8.12
N VAL A 120 -9.36 -1.53 -6.82
CA VAL A 120 -8.35 -2.04 -5.89
C VAL A 120 -8.81 -3.35 -5.24
#